data_1bee0ddc6819ec9b6e44ebb41a8e9b4a
#
_entry.id   1bee0ddc6819ec9b6e44ebb41a8e9b4a
#
_cell.length_a   1.000
_cell.length_b   1.000
_cell.length_c   1.000
_cell.angle_alpha   90.00
_cell.angle_beta   90.00
_cell.angle_gamma   90.00
#
_symmetry.space_group_name_H-M   'P 1'
#
loop_
_entity.id
_entity.type
_entity.pdbx_description
1 polymer ?
#
loop_
_entity_poly.entity_id
_entity_poly.type
_entity_poly.pdbx_seq_one_letter_code
_entity_poly.pdbx_strand_id
1 'polypeptide(L)'
;DLRRSRGLGDVYKRQSKTYLDVQHIARQTINNIGYTDDAYQFSGNSCGVISLIHEQSSDINRGVEREKKEDQGAGDQGIMFGYANNETENFMPLALAVSHKILEVLADFRRAKSDITYLRPDAKSQVTVEYSEDHKPIRIETVVVSTQHDDFDSDENMASQIRKDIIEKVMPKVIASFSPEIQSLFSSDVTYHINPTGKFVIGGPHGDTGLTGRKIIVDTYGGKGAHGGGAFSGKDPSKVDRSAAYAARHIAKNVVAAGIADEILIQLSYAIGVAAPTSIFVDTYGTSNVDLTDSEIAKKLETLFDLTPYGIEQRLKLRTPIYAETASYGHMGRIPKKVKKVFESPYNGKIVHEVELFPWEKLDAVSLLHSSFKIKS
;
A
#
# COMPACT_ATOMS: atom_id res chain seq x y z
N ASP A 1 -15.03 15.85 24.22
CA ASP A 1 -15.74 15.35 23.04
C ASP A 1 -14.88 14.29 22.34
N LEU A 2 -15.22 13.02 22.52
CA LEU A 2 -14.50 11.84 21.96
C LEU A 2 -14.37 11.90 20.42
N ARG A 3 -15.17 12.69 19.75
CA ARG A 3 -15.07 12.92 18.31
C ARG A 3 -13.88 13.80 17.93
N ARG A 4 -13.42 14.66 18.83
CA ARG A 4 -12.20 15.47 18.61
C ARG A 4 -10.93 14.71 18.92
N SER A 5 -10.98 13.70 19.79
CA SER A 5 -9.83 12.84 20.08
C SER A 5 -9.57 11.79 18.98
N ARG A 6 -10.47 11.60 18.02
CA ARG A 6 -10.22 10.76 16.83
C ARG A 6 -9.04 11.24 15.98
N GLY A 7 -8.59 12.45 16.20
CA GLY A 7 -7.41 13.00 15.55
C GLY A 7 -6.06 12.59 16.13
N LEU A 8 -6.03 11.93 17.29
CA LEU A 8 -4.78 11.67 18.02
C LEU A 8 -4.43 10.19 18.14
N GLY A 9 -5.19 9.30 17.55
CA GLY A 9 -4.93 7.87 17.56
C GLY A 9 -6.12 7.08 17.08
N ASP A 10 -5.84 6.07 16.28
CA ASP A 10 -6.83 5.11 15.87
C ASP A 10 -7.24 4.27 17.06
N VAL A 11 -8.50 4.35 17.47
CA VAL A 11 -9.09 3.41 18.40
C VAL A 11 -9.38 2.13 17.63
N TYR A 12 -8.36 1.26 17.51
CA TYR A 12 -8.55 -0.07 16.95
C TYR A 12 -8.98 -1.03 18.03
N LYS A 13 -10.09 -1.67 17.78
CA LYS A 13 -10.55 -2.81 18.58
C LYS A 13 -9.74 -4.02 18.16
N ARG A 14 -8.94 -4.57 19.08
CA ARG A 14 -8.11 -5.74 18.83
C ARG A 14 -8.36 -6.79 19.89
N GLN A 15 -8.50 -8.03 19.45
CA GLN A 15 -8.50 -9.17 20.35
C GLN A 15 -7.16 -9.88 20.26
N SER A 16 -6.49 -10.02 21.39
CA SER A 16 -5.29 -10.83 21.56
C SER A 16 -5.32 -11.50 22.92
N LYS A 17 -4.94 -12.75 22.95
CA LYS A 17 -4.75 -13.51 24.22
C LYS A 17 -3.34 -13.36 24.76
N THR A 18 -2.53 -12.48 24.17
CA THR A 18 -1.14 -12.26 24.59
C THR A 18 -0.91 -10.80 24.96
N TYR A 19 0.03 -10.57 25.85
CA TYR A 19 0.51 -9.23 26.16
C TYR A 19 1.44 -8.75 25.06
N LEU A 20 1.25 -7.50 24.64
CA LEU A 20 2.13 -6.81 23.70
C LEU A 20 2.61 -5.51 24.34
N ASP A 21 3.93 -5.31 24.37
CA ASP A 21 4.52 -4.03 24.75
C ASP A 21 4.35 -3.02 23.59
N VAL A 22 3.20 -2.36 23.59
CA VAL A 22 2.81 -1.39 22.54
C VAL A 22 3.78 -0.20 22.53
N GLN A 23 4.26 0.23 23.69
CA GLN A 23 5.20 1.35 23.78
C GLN A 23 6.54 1.01 23.14
N HIS A 24 7.08 -0.17 23.44
CA HIS A 24 8.32 -0.64 22.83
C HIS A 24 8.18 -0.75 21.30
N ILE A 25 7.10 -1.37 20.82
CA ILE A 25 6.84 -1.53 19.38
C ILE A 25 6.72 -0.16 18.68
N ALA A 26 6.00 0.79 19.27
CA ALA A 26 5.85 2.13 18.72
C ALA A 26 7.21 2.85 18.60
N ARG A 27 8.00 2.85 19.69
CA ARG A 27 9.33 3.46 19.72
C ARG A 27 10.29 2.83 18.71
N GLN A 28 10.29 1.51 18.64
CA GLN A 28 11.11 0.78 17.66
C GLN A 28 10.72 1.14 16.22
N THR A 29 9.42 1.25 15.94
CA THR A 29 8.92 1.65 14.62
C THR A 29 9.35 3.06 14.27
N ILE A 30 9.23 4.03 15.20
CA ILE A 30 9.66 5.41 15.02
C ILE A 30 11.17 5.48 14.74
N ASN A 31 11.98 4.74 15.50
CA ASN A 31 13.42 4.67 15.30
C ASN A 31 13.79 4.04 13.95
N ASN A 32 13.09 2.98 13.52
CA ASN A 32 13.30 2.33 12.22
C ASN A 32 12.93 3.24 11.03
N ILE A 33 11.95 4.14 11.21
CA ILE A 33 11.61 5.19 10.24
C ILE A 33 12.79 6.16 10.12
N GLY A 34 13.50 6.45 11.22
CA GLY A 34 14.70 7.31 11.26
C GLY A 34 14.56 8.53 12.16
N TYR A 35 13.50 8.64 12.95
CA TYR A 35 13.36 9.66 13.98
C TYR A 35 14.12 9.26 15.23
N THR A 36 15.45 9.38 15.17
CA THR A 36 16.39 8.94 16.20
C THR A 36 17.13 10.10 16.87
N ASP A 37 16.95 11.33 16.40
CA ASP A 37 17.65 12.54 16.86
C ASP A 37 16.63 13.57 17.35
N ASP A 38 16.88 14.13 18.55
CA ASP A 38 16.03 15.18 19.13
C ASP A 38 16.11 16.51 18.36
N ALA A 39 17.14 16.71 17.54
CA ALA A 39 17.21 17.83 16.60
C ALA A 39 16.06 17.85 15.57
N TYR A 40 15.39 16.72 15.36
CA TYR A 40 14.19 16.63 14.53
C TYR A 40 12.92 17.09 15.29
N GLN A 41 13.07 17.50 16.55
CA GLN A 41 12.00 17.86 17.49
C GLN A 41 10.97 16.73 17.71
N PHE A 42 11.33 15.52 17.34
CA PHE A 42 10.60 14.29 17.56
C PHE A 42 11.55 13.10 17.46
N SER A 43 11.58 12.24 18.48
CA SER A 43 12.39 11.02 18.42
C SER A 43 11.68 9.85 19.11
N GLY A 44 11.94 8.63 18.66
CA GLY A 44 11.38 7.42 19.24
C GLY A 44 11.76 7.24 20.73
N ASN A 45 12.85 7.81 21.18
CA ASN A 45 13.34 7.68 22.55
C ASN A 45 12.66 8.67 23.51
N SER A 46 12.30 9.87 23.05
CA SER A 46 11.79 10.96 23.88
C SER A 46 10.30 11.25 23.70
N CYS A 47 9.64 10.76 22.64
CA CYS A 47 8.23 11.04 22.40
C CYS A 47 7.31 10.39 23.46
N GLY A 48 6.17 11.03 23.75
CA GLY A 48 5.09 10.44 24.53
C GLY A 48 4.37 9.34 23.76
N VAL A 49 4.11 8.19 24.41
CA VAL A 49 3.29 7.11 23.84
C VAL A 49 2.14 6.80 24.78
N ILE A 50 0.91 6.98 24.32
CA ILE A 50 -0.31 6.71 25.06
C ILE A 50 -1.10 5.62 24.33
N SER A 51 -1.45 4.55 25.04
CA SER A 51 -2.27 3.46 24.50
C SER A 51 -3.69 3.57 25.04
N LEU A 52 -4.67 3.58 24.12
CA LEU A 52 -6.10 3.57 24.40
C LEU A 52 -6.76 2.31 23.80
N ILE A 53 -6.02 1.22 23.72
CA ILE A 53 -6.50 -0.06 23.18
C ILE A 53 -7.41 -0.71 24.23
N HIS A 54 -8.61 -1.09 23.81
CA HIS A 54 -9.58 -1.82 24.62
C HIS A 54 -10.26 -2.93 23.80
N GLU A 55 -11.01 -3.81 24.48
CA GLU A 55 -11.69 -4.94 23.85
C GLU A 55 -12.76 -4.51 22.84
N GLN A 56 -12.97 -5.37 21.83
CA GLN A 56 -14.02 -5.18 20.82
C GLN A 56 -15.40 -5.42 21.45
N SER A 57 -16.43 -4.70 20.95
CA SER A 57 -17.83 -4.94 21.30
C SER A 57 -18.24 -6.39 21.02
N SER A 58 -18.90 -7.03 21.99
CA SER A 58 -19.44 -8.38 21.86
C SER A 58 -20.48 -8.50 20.73
N ASP A 59 -21.20 -7.42 20.43
CA ASP A 59 -22.22 -7.42 19.38
C ASP A 59 -21.62 -7.54 17.98
N ILE A 60 -20.50 -6.87 17.72
CA ILE A 60 -19.77 -7.02 16.47
C ILE A 60 -19.17 -8.42 16.34
N ASN A 61 -18.63 -8.94 17.45
CA ASN A 61 -17.99 -10.26 17.46
C ASN A 61 -18.96 -11.39 17.13
N ARG A 62 -20.22 -11.29 17.58
CA ARG A 62 -21.29 -12.27 17.24
C ARG A 62 -21.57 -12.33 15.73
N GLY A 63 -21.38 -11.25 14.98
CA GLY A 63 -21.55 -11.22 13.53
C GLY A 63 -20.42 -11.91 12.78
N VAL A 64 -19.22 -11.93 13.35
CA VAL A 64 -17.98 -12.43 12.72
C VAL A 64 -17.72 -13.89 13.12
N GLU A 65 -17.75 -14.22 14.43
CA GLU A 65 -17.52 -15.57 14.91
C GLU A 65 -18.76 -16.45 14.77
N ARG A 66 -18.61 -17.58 14.10
CA ARG A 66 -19.64 -18.62 13.90
C ARG A 66 -19.13 -19.95 14.41
N GLU A 67 -20.04 -20.89 14.66
CA GLU A 67 -19.69 -22.25 15.08
C GLU A 67 -18.77 -22.92 14.03
N LYS A 68 -19.10 -22.76 12.77
CA LYS A 68 -18.25 -23.19 11.65
C LYS A 68 -17.48 -21.99 11.13
N LYS A 69 -16.18 -22.16 10.94
CA LYS A 69 -15.29 -21.08 10.44
C LYS A 69 -15.64 -20.64 9.01
N GLU A 70 -16.16 -21.59 8.21
CA GLU A 70 -16.60 -21.33 6.84
C GLU A 70 -17.79 -20.36 6.77
N ASP A 71 -18.59 -20.29 7.85
CA ASP A 71 -19.75 -19.39 7.96
C ASP A 71 -19.37 -18.01 8.52
N GLN A 72 -18.07 -17.72 8.67
CA GLN A 72 -17.58 -16.43 9.14
C GLN A 72 -18.20 -15.29 8.34
N GLY A 73 -18.94 -14.40 9.02
CA GLY A 73 -19.53 -13.23 8.40
C GLY A 73 -18.51 -12.12 8.18
N ALA A 74 -18.82 -11.21 7.27
CA ALA A 74 -18.04 -10.00 7.07
C ALA A 74 -18.02 -9.15 8.35
N GLY A 75 -16.85 -8.70 8.75
CA GLY A 75 -16.68 -7.91 9.98
C GLY A 75 -17.15 -6.46 9.87
N ASP A 76 -17.56 -6.05 8.68
CA ASP A 76 -18.18 -4.75 8.39
C ASP A 76 -18.97 -4.83 7.09
N GLN A 77 -19.77 -3.81 6.83
CA GLN A 77 -20.38 -3.56 5.52
C GLN A 77 -19.51 -2.61 4.71
N GLY A 78 -19.58 -2.69 3.39
CA GLY A 78 -18.86 -1.72 2.55
C GLY A 78 -18.61 -2.21 1.14
N ILE A 79 -17.91 -1.38 0.39
CA ILE A 79 -17.50 -1.62 -0.98
C ILE A 79 -15.98 -1.57 -1.03
N MET A 80 -15.34 -2.60 -1.60
CA MET A 80 -13.90 -2.73 -1.69
C MET A 80 -13.51 -2.85 -3.16
N PHE A 81 -12.36 -2.29 -3.52
CA PHE A 81 -11.89 -2.22 -4.89
C PHE A 81 -10.53 -2.88 -5.07
N GLY A 82 -10.38 -3.52 -6.20
CA GLY A 82 -9.11 -3.96 -6.76
C GLY A 82 -8.94 -3.37 -8.16
N TYR A 83 -7.73 -2.95 -8.47
CA TYR A 83 -7.40 -2.38 -9.76
C TYR A 83 -6.06 -2.95 -10.25
N ALA A 84 -5.92 -3.06 -11.56
CA ALA A 84 -4.67 -3.37 -12.24
C ALA A 84 -4.69 -2.81 -13.66
N ASN A 85 -3.52 -2.42 -14.16
CA ASN A 85 -3.29 -2.09 -15.57
C ASN A 85 -1.91 -2.62 -16.01
N ASN A 86 -1.64 -2.56 -17.30
CA ASN A 86 -0.39 -3.05 -17.89
C ASN A 86 0.69 -1.97 -18.06
N GLU A 87 0.57 -0.81 -17.38
CA GLU A 87 1.55 0.29 -17.50
C GLU A 87 2.91 -0.04 -16.89
N THR A 88 2.96 -0.93 -15.90
CA THR A 88 4.20 -1.35 -15.22
C THR A 88 4.25 -2.86 -15.04
N GLU A 89 5.45 -3.42 -14.84
CA GLU A 89 5.66 -4.85 -14.58
C GLU A 89 4.89 -5.38 -13.37
N ASN A 90 4.60 -4.50 -12.40
CA ASN A 90 3.82 -4.84 -11.21
C ASN A 90 2.32 -4.58 -11.38
N PHE A 91 1.87 -4.25 -12.60
CA PHE A 91 0.47 -3.97 -12.91
C PHE A 91 -0.12 -2.83 -12.07
N MET A 92 0.66 -1.75 -11.93
CA MET A 92 0.32 -0.55 -11.17
C MET A 92 0.33 0.68 -12.07
N PRO A 93 -0.47 1.71 -11.74
CA PRO A 93 -0.40 3.00 -12.41
C PRO A 93 1.02 3.58 -12.38
N LEU A 94 1.53 3.98 -13.54
CA LEU A 94 2.91 4.46 -13.72
C LEU A 94 3.24 5.64 -12.79
N ALA A 95 2.36 6.63 -12.71
CA ALA A 95 2.57 7.81 -11.87
C ALA A 95 2.81 7.44 -10.40
N LEU A 96 2.02 6.50 -9.85
CA LEU A 96 2.17 6.04 -8.48
C LEU A 96 3.44 5.19 -8.30
N ALA A 97 3.73 4.30 -9.25
CA ALA A 97 4.92 3.46 -9.19
C ALA A 97 6.21 4.29 -9.15
N VAL A 98 6.30 5.31 -10.03
CA VAL A 98 7.45 6.25 -10.03
C VAL A 98 7.49 7.05 -8.74
N SER A 99 6.34 7.57 -8.28
CA SER A 99 6.26 8.35 -7.03
C SER A 99 6.76 7.55 -5.83
N HIS A 100 6.32 6.29 -5.67
CA HIS A 100 6.80 5.41 -4.59
C HIS A 100 8.30 5.13 -4.73
N LYS A 101 8.78 4.86 -5.95
CA LYS A 101 10.20 4.56 -6.19
C LYS A 101 11.11 5.73 -5.82
N ILE A 102 10.70 6.97 -6.08
CA ILE A 102 11.44 8.18 -5.64
C ILE A 102 11.63 8.15 -4.12
N LEU A 103 10.57 7.87 -3.35
CA LEU A 103 10.65 7.87 -1.89
C LEU A 103 11.45 6.66 -1.35
N GLU A 104 11.38 5.50 -1.99
CA GLU A 104 12.24 4.36 -1.65
C GLU A 104 13.72 4.70 -1.81
N VAL A 105 14.10 5.26 -2.96
CA VAL A 105 15.49 5.63 -3.26
C VAL A 105 15.98 6.75 -2.33
N LEU A 106 15.15 7.74 -2.02
CA LEU A 106 15.47 8.77 -1.02
C LEU A 106 15.73 8.15 0.36
N ALA A 107 14.89 7.21 0.78
CA ALA A 107 15.09 6.53 2.06
C ALA A 107 16.37 5.69 2.09
N ASP A 108 16.75 5.09 0.97
CA ASP A 108 18.01 4.33 0.84
C ASP A 108 19.22 5.26 0.96
N PHE A 109 19.23 6.41 0.28
CA PHE A 109 20.28 7.43 0.46
C PHE A 109 20.37 7.90 1.91
N ARG A 110 19.24 8.20 2.54
CA ARG A 110 19.20 8.63 3.94
C ARG A 110 19.76 7.59 4.90
N ARG A 111 19.43 6.31 4.70
CA ARG A 111 19.93 5.20 5.54
C ARG A 111 21.41 4.92 5.30
N ALA A 112 21.87 5.02 4.07
CA ALA A 112 23.27 4.81 3.70
C ALA A 112 24.20 5.89 4.24
N LYS A 113 23.71 7.12 4.40
CA LYS A 113 24.49 8.31 4.88
C LYS A 113 25.82 8.52 4.13
N SER A 114 25.90 8.13 2.86
CA SER A 114 27.15 8.17 2.08
C SER A 114 27.25 9.41 1.19
N ASP A 115 26.28 9.60 0.29
CA ASP A 115 26.35 10.59 -0.77
C ASP A 115 25.49 11.84 -0.50
N ILE A 116 24.40 11.67 0.25
CA ILE A 116 23.48 12.72 0.65
C ILE A 116 23.22 12.56 2.15
N THR A 117 23.94 13.31 2.96
CA THR A 117 23.98 13.12 4.42
C THR A 117 22.92 13.90 5.19
N TYR A 118 22.34 14.91 4.57
CA TYR A 118 21.42 15.88 5.19
C TYR A 118 19.93 15.47 5.12
N LEU A 119 19.59 14.34 4.49
CA LEU A 119 18.19 13.91 4.36
C LEU A 119 17.58 13.47 5.68
N ARG A 120 16.39 13.98 5.98
CA ARG A 120 15.55 13.60 7.11
C ARG A 120 14.38 12.71 6.67
N PRO A 121 13.61 12.08 7.62
CA PRO A 121 12.64 11.04 7.26
C PRO A 121 11.43 11.50 6.47
N ASP A 122 10.92 12.72 6.66
CA ASP A 122 9.70 13.18 5.99
C ASP A 122 9.98 13.55 4.53
N ALA A 123 9.21 12.96 3.63
CA ALA A 123 9.29 13.28 2.21
C ALA A 123 7.97 13.00 1.51
N LYS A 124 7.70 13.76 0.45
CA LYS A 124 6.55 13.61 -0.43
C LYS A 124 7.00 13.65 -1.89
N SER A 125 6.33 12.88 -2.74
CA SER A 125 6.54 12.92 -4.19
C SER A 125 5.22 12.92 -4.93
N GLN A 126 5.23 13.55 -6.10
CA GLN A 126 4.12 13.54 -7.04
C GLN A 126 4.71 13.46 -8.45
N VAL A 127 4.04 12.70 -9.32
CA VAL A 127 4.46 12.53 -10.71
C VAL A 127 3.26 12.79 -11.62
N THR A 128 3.46 13.61 -12.64
CA THR A 128 2.49 13.83 -13.71
C THR A 128 2.98 13.11 -14.98
N VAL A 129 2.09 12.29 -15.52
CA VAL A 129 2.32 11.54 -16.76
C VAL A 129 1.38 12.08 -17.82
N GLU A 130 1.90 12.35 -19.00
CA GLU A 130 1.10 12.66 -20.17
C GLU A 130 0.68 11.37 -20.88
N TYR A 131 -0.60 11.29 -21.24
CA TYR A 131 -1.20 10.14 -21.91
C TYR A 131 -1.71 10.53 -23.30
N SER A 132 -1.67 9.57 -24.23
CA SER A 132 -2.34 9.68 -25.55
C SER A 132 -3.87 9.60 -25.38
N GLU A 133 -4.59 9.85 -26.48
CA GLU A 133 -6.04 9.65 -26.56
C GLU A 133 -6.43 8.17 -26.29
N ASP A 134 -5.53 7.24 -26.60
CA ASP A 134 -5.70 5.79 -26.32
C ASP A 134 -5.29 5.40 -24.90
N HIS A 135 -5.14 6.36 -23.99
CA HIS A 135 -4.76 6.16 -22.59
C HIS A 135 -3.40 5.47 -22.37
N LYS A 136 -2.46 5.60 -23.32
CA LYS A 136 -1.10 5.08 -23.17
C LYS A 136 -0.15 6.17 -22.68
N PRO A 137 0.74 5.89 -21.72
CA PRO A 137 1.71 6.89 -21.24
C PRO A 137 2.66 7.29 -22.38
N ILE A 138 2.84 8.60 -22.59
CA ILE A 138 3.70 9.18 -23.63
C ILE A 138 5.01 9.67 -23.03
N ARG A 139 4.93 10.40 -21.90
CA ARG A 139 6.11 10.94 -21.20
C ARG A 139 5.80 11.27 -19.75
N ILE A 140 6.84 11.31 -18.95
CA ILE A 140 6.82 11.93 -17.62
C ILE A 140 6.96 13.44 -17.85
N GLU A 141 5.94 14.18 -17.47
CA GLU A 141 5.87 15.64 -17.68
C GLU A 141 6.45 16.40 -16.50
N THR A 142 6.01 16.08 -15.28
CA THR A 142 6.42 16.78 -14.05
C THR A 142 6.72 15.82 -12.92
N VAL A 143 7.81 16.10 -12.20
CA VAL A 143 8.18 15.42 -10.96
C VAL A 143 8.29 16.45 -9.84
N VAL A 144 7.48 16.29 -8.79
CA VAL A 144 7.56 17.11 -7.57
C VAL A 144 8.14 16.27 -6.45
N VAL A 145 9.15 16.77 -5.77
CA VAL A 145 9.73 16.15 -4.57
C VAL A 145 9.86 17.20 -3.47
N SER A 146 9.28 16.90 -2.31
CA SER A 146 9.53 17.66 -1.09
C SER A 146 10.19 16.72 -0.08
N THR A 147 11.39 17.05 0.36
CA THR A 147 12.15 16.24 1.32
C THR A 147 12.63 17.08 2.48
N GLN A 148 12.41 16.59 3.70
CA GLN A 148 12.94 17.16 4.92
C GLN A 148 14.47 17.02 4.93
N HIS A 149 15.17 18.04 5.43
CA HIS A 149 16.63 18.11 5.44
C HIS A 149 17.17 18.81 6.68
N ASP A 150 18.45 18.63 6.94
CA ASP A 150 19.19 19.40 7.95
C ASP A 150 19.29 20.87 7.53
N ASP A 151 19.48 21.76 8.52
CA ASP A 151 19.83 23.17 8.31
C ASP A 151 21.37 23.27 8.22
N PHE A 152 21.90 23.10 6.99
CA PHE A 152 23.34 22.90 6.80
C PHE A 152 24.07 24.05 6.09
N ASP A 153 23.33 25.02 5.52
CA ASP A 153 23.89 26.18 4.80
C ASP A 153 22.80 27.28 4.70
N SER A 154 23.11 28.36 3.94
CA SER A 154 22.11 29.36 3.58
C SER A 154 20.93 28.75 2.80
N ASP A 155 19.75 29.38 2.86
CA ASP A 155 18.54 28.84 2.23
C ASP A 155 18.72 28.65 0.71
N GLU A 156 19.43 29.58 0.03
CA GLU A 156 19.72 29.52 -1.40
C GLU A 156 20.68 28.37 -1.74
N ASN A 157 21.76 28.21 -0.95
CA ASN A 157 22.74 27.15 -1.16
C ASN A 157 22.09 25.78 -0.92
N MET A 158 21.31 25.62 0.16
CA MET A 158 20.57 24.40 0.45
C MET A 158 19.62 24.05 -0.68
N ALA A 159 18.81 25.00 -1.15
CA ALA A 159 17.84 24.75 -2.24
C ALA A 159 18.55 24.31 -3.53
N SER A 160 19.65 24.96 -3.88
CA SER A 160 20.47 24.62 -5.05
C SER A 160 21.09 23.22 -4.92
N GLN A 161 21.71 22.92 -3.77
CA GLN A 161 22.35 21.62 -3.53
C GLN A 161 21.34 20.47 -3.51
N ILE A 162 20.21 20.64 -2.81
CA ILE A 162 19.15 19.61 -2.74
C ILE A 162 18.60 19.34 -4.14
N ARG A 163 18.31 20.39 -4.91
CA ARG A 163 17.84 20.24 -6.29
C ARG A 163 18.83 19.46 -7.14
N LYS A 164 20.10 19.80 -7.08
CA LYS A 164 21.17 19.13 -7.81
C LYS A 164 21.26 17.65 -7.41
N ASP A 165 21.32 17.35 -6.12
CA ASP A 165 21.46 15.98 -5.64
C ASP A 165 20.25 15.10 -6.01
N ILE A 166 19.04 15.64 -5.95
CA ILE A 166 17.83 14.89 -6.37
C ILE A 166 17.90 14.57 -7.86
N ILE A 167 18.20 15.56 -8.71
CA ILE A 167 18.21 15.38 -10.18
C ILE A 167 19.39 14.51 -10.62
N GLU A 168 20.58 14.71 -10.08
CA GLU A 168 21.80 14.05 -10.56
C GLU A 168 22.12 12.72 -9.87
N LYS A 169 21.62 12.48 -8.65
CA LYS A 169 21.93 11.24 -7.89
C LYS A 169 20.70 10.36 -7.63
N VAL A 170 19.56 10.96 -7.27
CA VAL A 170 18.34 10.19 -6.94
C VAL A 170 17.64 9.75 -8.20
N MET A 171 17.30 10.68 -9.10
CA MET A 171 16.52 10.37 -10.30
C MET A 171 17.17 9.33 -11.22
N PRO A 172 18.49 9.31 -11.47
CA PRO A 172 19.09 8.25 -12.28
C PRO A 172 18.90 6.85 -11.68
N LYS A 173 18.94 6.69 -10.34
CA LYS A 173 18.67 5.41 -9.69
C LYS A 173 17.19 5.02 -9.79
N VAL A 174 16.30 5.99 -9.69
CA VAL A 174 14.85 5.78 -9.89
C VAL A 174 14.59 5.29 -11.31
N ILE A 175 15.07 6.02 -12.32
CA ILE A 175 14.88 5.71 -13.74
C ILE A 175 15.45 4.31 -14.07
N ALA A 176 16.68 4.02 -13.63
CA ALA A 176 17.33 2.74 -13.87
C ALA A 176 16.63 1.52 -13.22
N SER A 177 15.67 1.75 -12.32
CA SER A 177 14.90 0.68 -11.66
C SER A 177 13.69 0.20 -12.46
N PHE A 178 13.36 0.85 -13.57
CA PHE A 178 12.25 0.53 -14.45
C PHE A 178 12.72 -0.13 -15.74
N SER A 179 11.78 -0.71 -16.49
CA SER A 179 12.06 -1.28 -17.81
C SER A 179 12.53 -0.20 -18.82
N PRO A 180 13.24 -0.58 -19.90
CA PRO A 180 13.69 0.36 -20.92
C PRO A 180 12.56 1.21 -21.53
N GLU A 181 11.37 0.62 -21.66
CA GLU A 181 10.17 1.31 -22.17
C GLU A 181 9.79 2.48 -21.25
N ILE A 182 9.73 2.23 -19.93
CA ILE A 182 9.41 3.27 -18.95
C ILE A 182 10.55 4.28 -18.86
N GLN A 183 11.81 3.84 -18.92
CA GLN A 183 12.96 4.74 -18.92
C GLN A 183 12.89 5.75 -20.08
N SER A 184 12.43 5.33 -21.25
CA SER A 184 12.30 6.19 -22.44
C SER A 184 11.26 7.31 -22.27
N LEU A 185 10.35 7.20 -21.30
CA LEU A 185 9.36 8.23 -20.97
C LEU A 185 9.96 9.42 -20.20
N PHE A 186 11.18 9.29 -19.69
CA PHE A 186 11.92 10.36 -19.01
C PHE A 186 12.77 11.10 -20.04
N SER A 187 12.18 12.05 -20.71
CA SER A 187 12.87 12.92 -21.67
C SER A 187 13.66 14.05 -21.00
N SER A 188 14.45 14.82 -21.76
CA SER A 188 15.26 15.93 -21.24
C SER A 188 14.43 17.12 -20.76
N ASP A 189 13.15 17.16 -21.10
CA ASP A 189 12.23 18.26 -20.81
C ASP A 189 11.33 18.02 -19.60
N VAL A 190 11.61 16.99 -18.77
CA VAL A 190 10.92 16.77 -17.49
C VAL A 190 11.06 18.00 -16.60
N THR A 191 9.92 18.53 -16.15
CA THR A 191 9.89 19.64 -15.19
C THR A 191 10.07 19.11 -13.77
N TYR A 192 11.12 19.57 -13.07
CA TYR A 192 11.39 19.21 -11.69
C TYR A 192 11.06 20.34 -10.71
N HIS A 193 10.17 20.09 -9.77
CA HIS A 193 9.89 20.95 -8.61
C HIS A 193 10.45 20.30 -7.35
N ILE A 194 11.60 20.74 -6.89
CA ILE A 194 12.29 20.19 -5.71
C ILE A 194 12.21 21.22 -4.59
N ASN A 195 11.61 20.84 -3.44
CA ASN A 195 11.30 21.73 -2.32
C ASN A 195 10.79 23.11 -2.78
N PRO A 196 9.68 23.17 -3.55
CA PRO A 196 9.26 24.42 -4.20
C PRO A 196 8.89 25.53 -3.22
N THR A 197 8.66 25.22 -1.96
CA THR A 197 8.43 26.17 -0.86
C THR A 197 9.75 26.66 -0.21
N GLY A 198 10.90 26.16 -0.65
CA GLY A 198 12.21 26.44 -0.08
C GLY A 198 12.60 25.48 1.05
N LYS A 199 13.03 26.03 2.19
CA LYS A 199 13.53 25.29 3.35
C LYS A 199 12.47 24.36 3.96
N PHE A 200 12.85 23.08 4.22
CA PHE A 200 12.02 22.09 4.85
C PHE A 200 12.77 21.34 5.96
N VAL A 201 13.07 22.03 7.05
CA VAL A 201 13.81 21.49 8.20
C VAL A 201 12.86 20.88 9.25
N ILE A 202 11.69 21.52 9.48
CA ILE A 202 10.68 21.02 10.41
C ILE A 202 9.67 20.19 9.62
N GLY A 203 9.54 18.92 9.98
CA GLY A 203 8.62 17.97 9.33
C GLY A 203 8.26 16.83 10.27
N GLY A 204 7.64 15.79 9.71
CA GLY A 204 7.17 14.64 10.49
C GLY A 204 6.12 15.00 11.53
N PRO A 205 5.99 14.23 12.62
CA PRO A 205 4.96 14.43 13.65
C PRO A 205 5.00 15.79 14.36
N HIS A 206 6.15 16.48 14.37
CA HIS A 206 6.25 17.81 14.93
C HIS A 206 5.67 18.88 13.98
N GLY A 207 5.86 18.71 12.68
CA GLY A 207 5.34 19.64 11.68
C GLY A 207 3.84 19.47 11.41
N ASP A 208 3.36 18.22 11.36
CA ASP A 208 1.96 17.89 11.07
C ASP A 208 1.58 16.53 11.67
N THR A 209 0.31 16.35 12.00
CA THR A 209 -0.21 15.13 12.58
C THR A 209 -0.54 14.09 11.52
N GLY A 210 0.08 12.93 11.61
CA GLY A 210 -0.25 11.74 10.80
C GLY A 210 -1.32 10.87 11.47
N LEU A 211 -2.21 10.31 10.65
CA LEU A 211 -3.25 9.37 11.08
C LEU A 211 -3.32 8.18 10.15
N THR A 212 -3.53 6.99 10.70
CA THR A 212 -3.87 5.82 9.90
C THR A 212 -5.19 6.07 9.16
N GLY A 213 -5.24 5.66 7.88
CA GLY A 213 -6.44 5.85 7.04
C GLY A 213 -6.61 7.24 6.43
N ARG A 214 -5.59 8.12 6.51
CA ARG A 214 -5.58 9.45 5.87
C ARG A 214 -4.71 9.49 4.60
N LYS A 215 -4.12 8.35 4.19
CA LYS A 215 -3.33 8.19 2.96
C LYS A 215 -3.75 6.95 2.16
N ILE A 216 -5.05 6.61 2.22
CA ILE A 216 -5.62 5.39 1.61
C ILE A 216 -5.44 5.33 0.09
N ILE A 217 -5.36 6.45 -0.58
CA ILE A 217 -5.12 6.52 -2.03
C ILE A 217 -3.66 6.20 -2.35
N VAL A 218 -2.71 6.66 -1.51
CA VAL A 218 -1.30 6.27 -1.59
C VAL A 218 -1.11 4.78 -1.27
N ASP A 219 -1.90 4.25 -0.34
CA ASP A 219 -1.89 2.83 0.02
C ASP A 219 -2.34 1.91 -1.13
N THR A 220 -3.05 2.44 -2.12
CA THR A 220 -3.70 1.68 -3.20
C THR A 220 -3.19 2.05 -4.59
N TYR A 221 -3.90 2.90 -5.35
CA TYR A 221 -3.69 3.07 -6.79
C TYR A 221 -3.43 4.53 -7.21
N GLY A 222 -3.16 5.44 -6.26
CA GLY A 222 -2.82 6.84 -6.57
C GLY A 222 -3.98 7.65 -7.19
N GLY A 223 -5.21 7.16 -7.08
CA GLY A 223 -6.40 7.82 -7.65
C GLY A 223 -6.82 7.31 -9.03
N LYS A 224 -6.03 6.44 -9.68
CA LYS A 224 -6.42 5.83 -10.97
C LYS A 224 -7.55 4.81 -10.75
N GLY A 225 -7.47 3.95 -9.73
CA GLY A 225 -8.55 3.07 -9.31
C GLY A 225 -9.38 3.66 -8.18
N ALA A 226 -10.66 3.29 -8.12
CA ALA A 226 -11.57 3.69 -7.04
C ALA A 226 -11.15 3.12 -5.67
N HIS A 227 -11.68 3.71 -4.59
CA HIS A 227 -11.43 3.26 -3.23
C HIS A 227 -12.71 3.33 -2.38
N GLY A 228 -12.96 2.30 -1.56
CA GLY A 228 -14.16 2.21 -0.72
C GLY A 228 -14.13 3.06 0.55
N GLY A 229 -13.02 3.74 0.85
CA GLY A 229 -12.85 4.64 1.99
C GLY A 229 -12.29 3.98 3.26
N GLY A 230 -12.25 2.64 3.34
CA GLY A 230 -11.76 1.91 4.51
C GLY A 230 -10.23 1.84 4.58
N ALA A 231 -9.62 2.20 5.70
CA ALA A 231 -8.20 1.97 5.94
C ALA A 231 -7.87 0.48 6.04
N PHE A 232 -6.66 0.08 5.60
CA PHE A 232 -6.18 -1.30 5.70
C PHE A 232 -5.38 -1.54 6.99
N SER A 233 -4.37 -0.70 7.22
CA SER A 233 -3.48 -0.83 8.37
C SER A 233 -4.24 -0.79 9.69
N GLY A 234 -3.84 -1.64 10.64
CA GLY A 234 -4.50 -1.75 11.93
C GLY A 234 -5.69 -2.69 11.97
N LYS A 235 -6.30 -3.07 10.86
CA LYS A 235 -7.43 -4.01 10.80
C LYS A 235 -6.93 -5.46 10.72
N ASP A 236 -7.61 -6.34 11.44
CA ASP A 236 -7.40 -7.80 11.34
C ASP A 236 -8.07 -8.37 10.07
N PRO A 237 -7.76 -9.61 9.65
CA PRO A 237 -8.27 -10.20 8.41
C PRO A 237 -9.79 -10.37 8.32
N SER A 238 -10.52 -10.38 9.43
CA SER A 238 -11.99 -10.45 9.41
C SER A 238 -12.64 -9.17 8.87
N LYS A 239 -11.88 -8.08 8.80
CA LYS A 239 -12.33 -6.79 8.28
C LYS A 239 -12.17 -6.78 6.76
N VAL A 240 -13.30 -6.90 6.07
CA VAL A 240 -13.37 -6.96 4.59
C VAL A 240 -12.79 -5.72 3.90
N ASP A 241 -12.79 -4.56 4.54
CA ASP A 241 -12.08 -3.36 4.05
C ASP A 241 -10.64 -3.68 3.62
N ARG A 242 -9.97 -4.55 4.36
CA ARG A 242 -8.61 -4.98 4.07
C ARG A 242 -8.57 -6.27 3.26
N SER A 243 -9.19 -7.34 3.75
CA SER A 243 -9.09 -8.67 3.15
C SER A 243 -9.72 -8.73 1.76
N ALA A 244 -10.91 -8.15 1.56
CA ALA A 244 -11.57 -8.14 0.27
C ALA A 244 -10.91 -7.18 -0.73
N ALA A 245 -10.34 -6.06 -0.28
CA ALA A 245 -9.53 -5.21 -1.16
C ALA A 245 -8.28 -5.94 -1.67
N TYR A 246 -7.62 -6.74 -0.82
CA TYR A 246 -6.51 -7.59 -1.25
C TYR A 246 -6.96 -8.70 -2.22
N ALA A 247 -8.11 -9.33 -1.97
CA ALA A 247 -8.67 -10.32 -2.87
C ALA A 247 -9.05 -9.71 -4.23
N ALA A 248 -9.68 -8.56 -4.24
CA ALA A 248 -10.01 -7.83 -5.47
C ALA A 248 -8.74 -7.44 -6.25
N ARG A 249 -7.67 -6.97 -5.56
CA ARG A 249 -6.36 -6.72 -6.20
C ARG A 249 -5.76 -7.98 -6.79
N HIS A 250 -5.77 -9.09 -6.07
CA HIS A 250 -5.24 -10.37 -6.56
C HIS A 250 -5.94 -10.79 -7.85
N ILE A 251 -7.26 -10.68 -7.90
CA ILE A 251 -8.04 -11.03 -9.09
C ILE A 251 -7.73 -10.06 -10.23
N ALA A 252 -7.79 -8.74 -9.99
CA ALA A 252 -7.52 -7.72 -11.00
C ALA A 252 -6.14 -7.92 -11.64
N LYS A 253 -5.12 -8.12 -10.83
CA LYS A 253 -3.75 -8.35 -11.31
C LYS A 253 -3.63 -9.62 -12.16
N ASN A 254 -4.24 -10.72 -11.74
CA ASN A 254 -4.22 -11.97 -12.50
C ASN A 254 -5.02 -11.88 -13.82
N VAL A 255 -6.11 -11.10 -13.85
CA VAL A 255 -6.91 -10.85 -15.07
C VAL A 255 -6.07 -10.11 -16.11
N VAL A 256 -5.38 -9.04 -15.72
CA VAL A 256 -4.50 -8.29 -16.64
C VAL A 256 -3.31 -9.15 -17.06
N ALA A 257 -2.68 -9.85 -16.12
CA ALA A 257 -1.56 -10.74 -16.42
C ALA A 257 -1.95 -11.92 -17.33
N ALA A 258 -3.21 -12.36 -17.29
CA ALA A 258 -3.75 -13.36 -18.21
C ALA A 258 -4.13 -12.78 -19.59
N GLY A 259 -3.98 -11.48 -19.81
CA GLY A 259 -4.32 -10.83 -21.08
C GLY A 259 -5.82 -10.75 -21.35
N ILE A 260 -6.68 -10.88 -20.33
CA ILE A 260 -8.15 -10.75 -20.48
C ILE A 260 -8.54 -9.30 -20.72
N ALA A 261 -7.85 -8.36 -20.11
CA ALA A 261 -8.00 -6.92 -20.34
C ALA A 261 -6.67 -6.22 -20.05
N ASP A 262 -6.45 -5.03 -20.63
CA ASP A 262 -5.27 -4.21 -20.38
C ASP A 262 -5.40 -3.39 -19.10
N GLU A 263 -6.63 -3.10 -18.69
CA GLU A 263 -7.00 -2.35 -17.49
C GLU A 263 -8.28 -2.95 -16.90
N ILE A 264 -8.36 -3.07 -15.58
CA ILE A 264 -9.56 -3.59 -14.92
C ILE A 264 -9.75 -3.02 -13.52
N LEU A 265 -10.98 -2.68 -13.19
CA LEU A 265 -11.48 -2.42 -11.85
C LEU A 265 -12.41 -3.54 -11.41
N ILE A 266 -12.21 -4.05 -10.22
CA ILE A 266 -13.09 -5.04 -9.58
C ILE A 266 -13.63 -4.43 -8.30
N GLN A 267 -14.95 -4.42 -8.14
CA GLN A 267 -15.63 -4.00 -6.93
C GLN A 267 -16.28 -5.21 -6.27
N LEU A 268 -16.05 -5.35 -4.98
CA LEU A 268 -16.73 -6.32 -4.11
C LEU A 268 -17.53 -5.57 -3.07
N SER A 269 -18.74 -6.03 -2.76
CA SER A 269 -19.53 -5.44 -1.67
C SER A 269 -19.98 -6.51 -0.67
N TYR A 270 -20.07 -6.10 0.60
CA TYR A 270 -20.45 -6.99 1.71
C TYR A 270 -21.47 -6.30 2.62
N ALA A 271 -22.31 -7.13 3.23
CA ALA A 271 -23.16 -6.76 4.35
C ALA A 271 -22.54 -7.33 5.65
N ILE A 272 -22.57 -6.55 6.73
CA ILE A 272 -22.04 -7.00 8.03
C ILE A 272 -22.70 -8.31 8.47
N GLY A 273 -21.88 -9.24 8.94
CA GLY A 273 -22.33 -10.55 9.43
C GLY A 273 -22.78 -11.54 8.34
N VAL A 274 -22.70 -11.18 7.05
CA VAL A 274 -23.01 -12.06 5.92
C VAL A 274 -21.70 -12.56 5.31
N ALA A 275 -21.61 -13.86 5.04
CA ALA A 275 -20.39 -14.48 4.50
C ALA A 275 -20.25 -14.24 2.98
N ALA A 276 -21.32 -14.42 2.21
CA ALA A 276 -21.26 -14.18 0.77
C ALA A 276 -21.15 -12.68 0.45
N PRO A 277 -20.38 -12.27 -0.56
CA PRO A 277 -20.44 -10.90 -1.06
C PRO A 277 -21.86 -10.61 -1.58
N THR A 278 -22.31 -9.38 -1.42
CA THR A 278 -23.62 -8.95 -1.92
C THR A 278 -23.60 -8.64 -3.42
N SER A 279 -22.44 -8.28 -3.95
CA SER A 279 -22.23 -8.12 -5.40
C SER A 279 -20.74 -8.17 -5.77
N ILE A 280 -20.50 -8.54 -7.03
CA ILE A 280 -19.26 -8.30 -7.76
C ILE A 280 -19.56 -7.44 -8.98
N PHE A 281 -18.77 -6.41 -9.20
CA PHE A 281 -18.82 -5.56 -10.40
C PHE A 281 -17.44 -5.50 -11.02
N VAL A 282 -17.39 -5.47 -12.35
CA VAL A 282 -16.18 -5.39 -13.17
C VAL A 282 -16.34 -4.27 -14.17
N ASP A 283 -15.28 -3.50 -14.37
CA ASP A 283 -15.15 -2.52 -15.44
C ASP A 283 -13.76 -2.72 -16.07
N THR A 284 -13.74 -3.06 -17.34
CA THR A 284 -12.51 -3.20 -18.13
C THR A 284 -12.12 -1.91 -18.85
N TYR A 285 -12.84 -0.82 -18.62
CA TYR A 285 -12.61 0.47 -19.30
C TYR A 285 -12.59 0.35 -20.82
N GLY A 286 -13.30 -0.65 -21.37
CA GLY A 286 -13.31 -0.92 -22.81
C GLY A 286 -12.04 -1.59 -23.36
N THR A 287 -11.14 -2.06 -22.49
CA THR A 287 -9.88 -2.72 -22.88
C THR A 287 -9.96 -4.25 -22.87
N SER A 288 -11.19 -4.83 -22.83
CA SER A 288 -11.36 -6.28 -22.86
C SER A 288 -10.76 -6.89 -24.16
N ASN A 289 -9.93 -7.91 -23.98
CA ASN A 289 -9.33 -8.69 -25.07
C ASN A 289 -10.07 -10.01 -25.33
N VAL A 290 -11.22 -10.22 -24.67
CA VAL A 290 -12.08 -11.40 -24.83
C VAL A 290 -13.47 -10.98 -25.31
N ASP A 291 -14.15 -11.87 -26.04
CA ASP A 291 -15.51 -11.64 -26.54
C ASP A 291 -16.54 -11.92 -25.42
N LEU A 292 -16.45 -11.16 -24.35
CA LEU A 292 -17.34 -11.21 -23.18
C LEU A 292 -17.57 -9.77 -22.69
N THR A 293 -18.78 -9.52 -22.24
CA THR A 293 -19.12 -8.28 -21.55
C THR A 293 -18.52 -8.27 -20.14
N ASP A 294 -18.34 -7.10 -19.54
CA ASP A 294 -17.85 -6.95 -18.17
C ASP A 294 -18.73 -7.72 -17.16
N SER A 295 -20.05 -7.78 -17.41
CA SER A 295 -20.99 -8.55 -16.60
C SER A 295 -20.76 -10.06 -16.71
N GLU A 296 -20.40 -10.59 -17.87
CA GLU A 296 -20.06 -12.00 -18.06
C GLU A 296 -18.70 -12.34 -17.46
N ILE A 297 -17.74 -11.43 -17.56
CA ILE A 297 -16.43 -11.53 -16.87
C ILE A 297 -16.68 -11.60 -15.35
N ALA A 298 -17.49 -10.71 -14.80
CA ALA A 298 -17.82 -10.69 -13.37
C ALA A 298 -18.41 -12.03 -12.90
N LYS A 299 -19.41 -12.58 -13.62
CA LYS A 299 -20.02 -13.87 -13.30
C LYS A 299 -19.03 -15.03 -13.34
N LYS A 300 -18.10 -15.03 -14.31
CA LYS A 300 -17.04 -16.05 -14.35
C LYS A 300 -16.12 -15.93 -13.15
N LEU A 301 -15.65 -14.73 -12.81
CA LEU A 301 -14.78 -14.50 -11.67
C LEU A 301 -15.44 -14.92 -10.35
N GLU A 302 -16.71 -14.66 -10.16
CA GLU A 302 -17.49 -15.09 -9.00
C GLU A 302 -17.48 -16.62 -8.83
N THR A 303 -17.51 -17.37 -9.92
CA THR A 303 -17.47 -18.85 -9.86
C THR A 303 -16.07 -19.42 -9.64
N LEU A 304 -15.04 -18.67 -10.00
CA LEU A 304 -13.64 -19.12 -9.93
C LEU A 304 -12.98 -18.85 -8.58
N PHE A 305 -13.45 -17.83 -7.85
CA PHE A 305 -12.85 -17.40 -6.61
C PHE A 305 -13.83 -17.46 -5.44
N ASP A 306 -13.42 -18.13 -4.37
CA ASP A 306 -14.15 -18.03 -3.10
C ASP A 306 -13.91 -16.65 -2.52
N LEU A 307 -14.96 -15.83 -2.51
CA LEU A 307 -14.96 -14.44 -2.03
C LEU A 307 -15.56 -14.30 -0.63
N THR A 308 -15.84 -15.42 0.06
CA THR A 308 -16.20 -15.36 1.49
C THR A 308 -15.01 -14.85 2.33
N PRO A 309 -15.23 -14.14 3.44
CA PRO A 309 -14.15 -13.69 4.31
C PRO A 309 -13.20 -14.83 4.70
N TYR A 310 -13.74 -16.00 5.05
CA TYR A 310 -12.93 -17.17 5.38
C TYR A 310 -12.12 -17.67 4.18
N GLY A 311 -12.74 -17.81 3.00
CA GLY A 311 -12.05 -18.24 1.77
C GLY A 311 -10.90 -17.30 1.39
N ILE A 312 -11.11 -15.99 1.51
CA ILE A 312 -10.08 -14.99 1.28
C ILE A 312 -8.94 -15.14 2.29
N GLU A 313 -9.25 -15.26 3.59
CA GLU A 313 -8.23 -15.43 4.63
C GLU A 313 -7.37 -16.67 4.41
N GLN A 314 -7.97 -17.79 4.01
CA GLN A 314 -7.26 -19.04 3.76
C GLN A 314 -6.38 -18.94 2.50
N ARG A 315 -6.96 -18.48 1.38
CA ARG A 315 -6.26 -18.35 0.10
C ARG A 315 -5.04 -17.42 0.20
N LEU A 316 -5.19 -16.27 0.83
CA LEU A 316 -4.14 -15.28 0.97
C LEU A 316 -3.33 -15.42 2.29
N LYS A 317 -3.62 -16.44 3.11
CA LYS A 317 -2.93 -16.72 4.39
C LYS A 317 -2.86 -15.49 5.31
N LEU A 318 -3.95 -14.72 5.39
CA LEU A 318 -3.96 -13.41 6.04
C LEU A 318 -3.81 -13.45 7.57
N ARG A 319 -3.92 -14.62 8.21
CA ARG A 319 -3.68 -14.75 9.66
C ARG A 319 -2.21 -15.01 10.01
N THR A 320 -1.31 -14.81 9.07
CA THR A 320 0.14 -14.90 9.30
C THR A 320 0.75 -13.51 9.55
N PRO A 321 1.94 -13.40 10.19
CA PRO A 321 2.55 -12.10 10.52
C PRO A 321 3.21 -11.44 9.29
N ILE A 322 2.39 -10.92 8.37
CA ILE A 322 2.81 -10.36 7.06
C ILE A 322 2.59 -8.85 6.93
N TYR A 323 2.19 -8.17 7.99
CA TYR A 323 1.66 -6.80 7.89
C TYR A 323 2.68 -5.69 8.17
N ALA A 324 3.81 -5.98 8.80
CA ALA A 324 4.82 -4.95 9.10
C ALA A 324 5.33 -4.28 7.82
N GLU A 325 5.52 -5.06 6.76
CA GLU A 325 6.03 -4.58 5.47
C GLU A 325 5.00 -3.81 4.64
N THR A 326 3.72 -3.81 5.05
CA THR A 326 2.67 -3.00 4.39
C THR A 326 2.61 -1.57 4.91
N ALA A 327 3.35 -1.24 5.96
CA ALA A 327 3.29 0.06 6.62
C ALA A 327 3.97 1.20 5.86
N SER A 328 4.63 0.91 4.73
CA SER A 328 5.32 1.92 3.90
C SER A 328 5.22 1.57 2.42
N TYR A 329 5.22 2.60 1.57
CA TYR A 329 5.21 2.50 0.09
C TYR A 329 4.00 1.78 -0.50
N GLY A 330 2.83 1.91 0.15
CA GLY A 330 1.58 1.31 -0.28
C GLY A 330 1.48 -0.20 -0.05
N HIS A 331 0.27 -0.70 -0.19
CA HIS A 331 -0.05 -2.12 0.00
C HIS A 331 -0.02 -2.90 -1.32
N MET A 332 -0.16 -2.20 -2.46
CA MET A 332 -0.28 -2.78 -3.80
C MET A 332 1.01 -2.57 -4.61
N GLY A 333 1.18 -3.37 -5.67
CA GLY A 333 2.36 -3.30 -6.54
C GLY A 333 3.64 -3.86 -5.93
N ARG A 334 3.52 -4.64 -4.86
CA ARG A 334 4.66 -5.21 -4.13
C ARG A 334 5.08 -6.56 -4.75
N ILE A 335 6.31 -6.97 -4.45
CA ILE A 335 6.84 -8.24 -4.93
C ILE A 335 6.60 -9.32 -3.86
N PRO A 336 5.86 -10.41 -4.17
CA PRO A 336 5.71 -11.54 -3.27
C PRO A 336 7.05 -12.18 -2.95
N LYS A 337 7.31 -12.43 -1.68
CA LYS A 337 8.55 -13.11 -1.27
C LYS A 337 8.35 -13.92 0.01
N LYS A 338 9.01 -15.07 0.09
CA LYS A 338 9.08 -15.87 1.32
C LYS A 338 10.17 -15.33 2.23
N VAL A 339 9.84 -15.15 3.50
CA VAL A 339 10.76 -14.68 4.54
C VAL A 339 10.60 -15.50 5.80
N LYS A 340 11.69 -15.61 6.57
CA LYS A 340 11.66 -16.18 7.91
C LYS A 340 11.55 -15.04 8.92
N LYS A 341 10.48 -15.05 9.71
CA LYS A 341 10.28 -14.12 10.83
C LYS A 341 10.58 -14.84 12.12
N VAL A 342 11.36 -14.20 12.96
CA VAL A 342 11.79 -14.72 14.25
C VAL A 342 11.13 -13.91 15.34
N PHE A 343 10.47 -14.61 16.26
CA PHE A 343 9.84 -14.03 17.45
C PHE A 343 10.47 -14.66 18.68
N GLU A 344 10.79 -13.84 19.67
CA GLU A 344 11.27 -14.29 20.97
C GLU A 344 10.11 -14.27 21.95
N SER A 345 9.83 -15.41 22.55
CA SER A 345 8.80 -15.56 23.56
C SER A 345 9.46 -15.94 24.90
N PRO A 346 9.14 -15.25 26.00
CA PRO A 346 9.64 -15.63 27.33
C PRO A 346 9.22 -17.04 27.75
N TYR A 347 8.14 -17.57 27.18
CA TYR A 347 7.58 -18.89 27.55
C TYR A 347 8.01 -20.00 26.58
N ASN A 348 8.17 -19.72 25.30
CA ASN A 348 8.41 -20.71 24.24
C ASN A 348 9.78 -20.55 23.56
N GLY A 349 10.63 -19.64 24.06
CA GLY A 349 11.92 -19.34 23.44
C GLY A 349 11.76 -18.73 22.05
N LYS A 350 12.67 -19.05 21.15
CA LYS A 350 12.72 -18.54 19.78
C LYS A 350 11.76 -19.31 18.88
N ILE A 351 10.78 -18.61 18.31
CA ILE A 351 9.81 -19.15 17.36
C ILE A 351 10.11 -18.59 15.97
N VAL A 352 10.25 -19.47 14.98
CA VAL A 352 10.52 -19.08 13.57
C VAL A 352 9.29 -19.40 12.73
N HIS A 353 8.76 -18.40 12.06
CA HIS A 353 7.69 -18.55 11.08
C HIS A 353 8.22 -18.26 9.67
N GLU A 354 8.06 -19.20 8.76
CA GLU A 354 8.22 -18.93 7.33
C GLU A 354 6.88 -18.42 6.79
N VAL A 355 6.89 -17.19 6.27
CA VAL A 355 5.69 -16.53 5.75
C VAL A 355 5.93 -15.98 4.35
N GLU A 356 4.87 -15.87 3.57
CA GLU A 356 4.88 -15.24 2.25
C GLU A 356 4.32 -13.82 2.35
N LEU A 357 5.15 -12.83 2.09
CA LEU A 357 4.74 -11.42 2.08
C LEU A 357 3.99 -11.10 0.79
N PHE A 358 3.00 -10.21 0.88
CA PHE A 358 2.19 -9.71 -0.24
C PHE A 358 1.55 -10.83 -1.09
N PRO A 359 0.88 -11.83 -0.48
CA PRO A 359 0.32 -12.97 -1.22
C PRO A 359 -0.75 -12.55 -2.24
N TRP A 360 -1.37 -11.38 -2.07
CA TRP A 360 -2.33 -10.80 -3.03
C TRP A 360 -1.68 -10.25 -4.31
N GLU A 361 -0.37 -10.20 -4.37
CA GLU A 361 0.38 -9.79 -5.57
C GLU A 361 0.87 -10.98 -6.42
N LYS A 362 0.53 -12.21 -6.05
CA LYS A 362 0.91 -13.41 -6.81
C LYS A 362 0.16 -13.52 -8.13
N LEU A 363 0.82 -14.12 -9.10
CA LEU A 363 0.25 -14.47 -10.41
C LEU A 363 -0.11 -15.97 -10.49
N ASP A 364 -0.62 -16.52 -9.42
CA ASP A 364 -0.91 -17.96 -9.29
C ASP A 364 -2.28 -18.37 -9.84
N ALA A 365 -3.11 -17.44 -10.29
CA ALA A 365 -4.39 -17.70 -10.93
C ALA A 365 -4.38 -17.56 -12.46
N VAL A 366 -3.26 -17.14 -13.09
CA VAL A 366 -3.17 -16.92 -14.55
C VAL A 366 -3.56 -18.18 -15.33
N SER A 367 -3.02 -19.35 -15.00
CA SER A 367 -3.34 -20.60 -15.68
C SER A 367 -4.82 -21.01 -15.54
N LEU A 368 -5.41 -20.75 -14.37
CA LEU A 368 -6.84 -20.98 -14.13
C LEU A 368 -7.70 -20.08 -15.04
N LEU A 369 -7.32 -18.80 -15.13
CA LEU A 369 -8.00 -17.81 -15.97
C LEU A 369 -7.86 -18.15 -17.45
N HIS A 370 -6.66 -18.50 -17.95
CA HIS A 370 -6.47 -18.97 -19.34
C HIS A 370 -7.42 -20.12 -19.69
N SER A 371 -7.47 -21.14 -18.83
CA SER A 371 -8.34 -22.29 -19.05
C SER A 371 -9.83 -21.89 -19.07
N SER A 372 -10.24 -21.04 -18.14
CA SER A 372 -11.65 -20.65 -17.96
C SER A 372 -12.15 -19.70 -19.03
N PHE A 373 -11.28 -18.79 -19.50
CA PHE A 373 -11.60 -17.82 -20.56
C PHE A 373 -11.22 -18.31 -21.96
N LYS A 374 -10.66 -19.53 -22.10
CA LYS A 374 -10.23 -20.15 -23.35
C LYS A 374 -9.21 -19.32 -24.11
N ILE A 375 -8.32 -18.63 -23.40
CA ILE A 375 -7.25 -17.86 -24.00
C ILE A 375 -6.16 -18.84 -24.45
N LYS A 376 -5.74 -18.70 -25.72
CA LYS A 376 -4.60 -19.47 -26.23
C LYS A 376 -3.32 -18.96 -25.56
N SER A 377 -2.60 -19.85 -24.91
CA SER A 377 -1.29 -19.58 -24.30
C SER A 377 -0.24 -19.23 -25.35
#